data_231082e4ea02a1457ef94c52768101e7
#
_entry.id   231082e4ea02a1457ef94c52768101e7
#
_cell.length_a   1.000
_cell.length_b   1.000
_cell.length_c   1.000
_cell.angle_alpha   90.00
_cell.angle_beta   90.00
_cell.angle_gamma   90.00
#
_symmetry.space_group_name_H-M   'P 1'
#
loop_
_entity.id
_entity.type
_entity.pdbx_description
1 polymer ?
#
loop_
_entity_poly.entity_id
_entity_poly.type
_entity_poly.pdbx_seq_one_letter_code
_entity_poly.pdbx_strand_id
1 'polypeptide(L)'
;MLLNMYVTTNVLSGLSDGIMCYKTDKLASVELANALHSAGRDLGEYVLKNVGTFDNETLEIKPSASPAVVSWDCRRFAEVKADAPIEKVSADIADIN
;
A
#
# COMPACT_ATOMS: atom_id res chain seq x y z
N MET A 1 12.14 8.42 -12.72
CA MET A 1 11.68 7.05 -12.43
C MET A 1 10.16 7.02 -12.42
N LEU A 2 9.59 6.03 -13.08
CA LEU A 2 8.14 5.88 -13.14
C LEU A 2 7.65 5.09 -11.93
N LEU A 3 6.71 5.66 -11.20
CA LEU A 3 6.08 5.05 -10.03
C LEU A 3 4.61 4.79 -10.31
N ASN A 4 4.04 3.82 -9.62
CA ASN A 4 2.59 3.62 -9.63
C ASN A 4 1.95 4.44 -8.51
N MET A 5 0.74 4.92 -8.74
CA MET A 5 -0.03 5.67 -7.76
C MET A 5 -1.12 4.78 -7.19
N TYR A 6 -1.27 4.80 -5.87
CA TYR A 6 -2.24 3.94 -5.18
C TYR A 6 -3.09 4.72 -4.22
N VAL A 7 -4.31 4.25 -4.04
CA VAL A 7 -5.20 4.73 -2.98
C VAL A 7 -5.77 3.53 -2.23
N THR A 8 -6.14 3.74 -0.97
CA THR A 8 -6.93 2.77 -0.22
C THR A 8 -8.33 3.35 -0.07
N THR A 9 -9.33 2.56 -0.41
CA THR A 9 -10.73 2.99 -0.37
C THR A 9 -11.47 2.18 0.71
N ASN A 10 -12.10 2.88 1.64
CA ASN A 10 -12.94 2.24 2.64
C ASN A 10 -14.25 1.83 1.97
N VAL A 11 -14.58 0.53 1.99
CA VAL A 11 -15.75 0.02 1.26
C VAL A 11 -17.06 0.41 1.91
N LEU A 12 -17.05 0.76 3.19
CA LEU A 12 -18.27 1.15 3.90
C LEU A 12 -18.63 2.60 3.64
N SER A 13 -17.64 3.49 3.63
CA SER A 13 -17.88 4.92 3.43
C SER A 13 -17.74 5.33 1.96
N GLY A 14 -17.03 4.54 1.17
CA GLY A 14 -16.70 4.88 -0.22
C GLY A 14 -15.61 5.93 -0.34
N LEU A 15 -15.00 6.35 0.78
CA LEU A 15 -13.97 7.39 0.76
C LEU A 15 -12.58 6.77 0.60
N SER A 16 -11.73 7.47 -0.13
CA SER A 16 -10.36 7.04 -0.37
C SER A 16 -9.39 7.92 0.40
N ASP A 17 -8.29 7.31 0.85
CA ASP A 17 -7.17 8.04 1.43
C ASP A 17 -6.39 8.73 0.30
N GLY A 18 -5.41 9.55 0.68
CA GLY A 18 -4.58 10.26 -0.29
C GLY A 18 -3.74 9.30 -1.13
N ILE A 19 -3.24 9.83 -2.24
CA ILE A 19 -2.42 9.05 -3.18
C ILE A 19 -1.05 8.79 -2.57
N MET A 20 -0.61 7.52 -2.66
CA MET A 20 0.73 7.10 -2.29
C MET A 20 1.40 6.44 -3.49
N CYS A 21 2.70 6.69 -3.66
CA CYS A 21 3.45 6.19 -4.81
C CYS A 21 4.41 5.08 -4.39
N TYR A 22 4.41 3.99 -5.15
CA TYR A 22 5.32 2.85 -4.95
C TYR A 22 5.74 2.30 -6.29
N LYS A 23 6.88 1.61 -6.34
CA LYS A 23 7.39 1.02 -7.57
C LYS A 23 6.55 -0.15 -8.07
N THR A 24 6.04 -0.97 -7.17
CA THR A 24 5.35 -2.20 -7.52
C THR A 24 4.09 -2.39 -6.68
N ASP A 25 3.16 -3.17 -7.20
CA ASP A 25 1.93 -3.52 -6.48
C ASP A 25 2.24 -4.27 -5.20
N LYS A 26 3.24 -5.14 -5.23
CA LYS A 26 3.62 -5.93 -4.06
C LYS A 26 4.10 -5.03 -2.92
N LEU A 27 4.98 -4.08 -3.24
CA LEU A 27 5.49 -3.15 -2.24
C LEU A 27 4.35 -2.30 -1.67
N ALA A 28 3.48 -1.78 -2.53
CA ALA A 28 2.32 -1.01 -2.10
C ALA A 28 1.44 -1.83 -1.16
N SER A 29 1.17 -3.08 -1.52
CA SER A 29 0.34 -3.97 -0.71
C SER A 29 0.91 -4.16 0.70
N VAL A 30 2.21 -4.45 0.80
CA VAL A 30 2.84 -4.69 2.10
C VAL A 30 2.88 -3.42 2.93
N GLU A 31 3.32 -2.31 2.34
CA GLU A 31 3.48 -1.06 3.07
C GLU A 31 2.14 -0.49 3.54
N LEU A 32 1.14 -0.50 2.66
CA LEU A 32 -0.16 0.06 3.00
C LEU A 32 -0.95 -0.85 3.95
N ALA A 33 -0.76 -2.18 3.85
CA ALA A 33 -1.36 -3.09 4.83
C ALA A 33 -0.80 -2.82 6.22
N ASN A 34 0.52 -2.64 6.34
CA ASN A 34 1.15 -2.29 7.60
C ASN A 34 0.64 -0.96 8.15
N ALA A 35 0.50 0.04 7.28
CA ALA A 35 0.03 1.36 7.69
C ALA A 35 -1.40 1.31 8.22
N LEU A 36 -2.28 0.58 7.54
CA LEU A 36 -3.67 0.43 7.99
C LEU A 36 -3.73 -0.32 9.31
N HIS A 37 -2.95 -1.38 9.44
CA HIS A 37 -2.92 -2.15 10.69
C HIS A 37 -2.42 -1.28 11.84
N SER A 38 -1.36 -0.51 11.63
CA SER A 38 -0.81 0.37 12.65
C SER A 38 -1.80 1.45 13.07
N ALA A 39 -2.70 1.83 12.18
CA ALA A 39 -3.76 2.80 12.48
C ALA A 39 -4.97 2.13 13.14
N GLY A 40 -4.91 0.84 13.43
CA GLY A 40 -6.02 0.11 14.06
C GLY A 40 -7.15 -0.19 13.11
N ARG A 41 -6.91 -0.22 11.81
CA ARG A 41 -7.95 -0.44 10.79
C ARG A 41 -7.94 -1.88 10.30
N ASP A 42 -9.10 -2.36 9.89
CA ASP A 42 -9.28 -3.73 9.40
C ASP A 42 -9.12 -3.74 7.89
N LEU A 43 -8.14 -4.52 7.37
CA LEU A 43 -7.92 -4.66 5.94
C LEU A 43 -9.17 -5.13 5.19
N GLY A 44 -10.04 -5.91 5.84
CA GLY A 44 -11.27 -6.37 5.23
C GLY A 44 -12.21 -5.25 4.84
N GLU A 45 -12.01 -4.05 5.40
CA GLU A 45 -12.85 -2.88 5.10
C GLU A 45 -12.21 -1.97 4.04
N TYR A 46 -11.06 -2.35 3.48
CA TYR A 46 -10.33 -1.51 2.54
C TYR A 46 -9.98 -2.26 1.28
N VAL A 47 -10.02 -1.53 0.16
CA VAL A 47 -9.59 -2.02 -1.14
C VAL A 47 -8.41 -1.18 -1.58
N LEU A 48 -7.35 -1.84 -2.04
CA LEU A 48 -6.18 -1.17 -2.61
C LEU A 48 -6.37 -1.05 -4.11
N LYS A 49 -6.19 0.16 -4.65
CA LYS A 49 -6.36 0.40 -6.08
C LYS A 49 -5.15 1.11 -6.65
N ASN A 50 -4.71 0.66 -7.84
CA ASN A 50 -3.74 1.38 -8.65
C ASN A 50 -4.52 2.37 -9.53
N VAL A 51 -4.24 3.65 -9.37
CA VAL A 51 -5.01 4.71 -10.04
C VAL A 51 -4.22 5.42 -11.14
N GLY A 52 -3.00 4.99 -11.43
CA GLY A 52 -2.21 5.56 -12.50
C GLY A 52 -0.73 5.51 -12.24
N THR A 53 0.01 6.38 -12.93
CA THR A 53 1.47 6.47 -12.81
C THR A 53 1.92 7.90 -12.59
N PHE A 54 3.07 8.04 -11.94
CA PHE A 54 3.71 9.31 -11.69
C PHE A 54 5.20 9.19 -11.99
N ASP A 55 5.73 10.08 -12.84
CA ASP A 55 7.16 10.14 -13.11
C ASP A 55 7.76 11.19 -12.19
N ASN A 56 8.60 10.76 -11.25
CA ASN A 56 9.16 11.66 -10.25
C ASN A 56 10.30 12.53 -10.77
N GLU A 57 10.70 12.37 -12.04
CA GLU A 57 11.69 13.23 -12.67
C GLU A 57 11.03 14.31 -13.50
N THR A 58 10.02 13.96 -14.29
CA THR A 58 9.31 14.91 -15.15
C THR A 58 8.08 15.51 -14.48
N LEU A 59 7.63 14.90 -13.38
CA LEU A 59 6.43 15.26 -12.64
C LEU A 59 5.14 15.00 -13.44
N GLU A 60 5.23 14.16 -14.46
CA GLU A 60 4.07 13.82 -15.26
C GLU A 60 3.17 12.82 -14.52
N ILE A 61 1.89 13.14 -14.44
CA ILE A 61 0.87 12.28 -13.82
C ILE A 61 -0.04 11.75 -14.93
N LYS A 62 -0.19 10.42 -14.97
CA LYS A 62 -1.09 9.78 -15.93
C LYS A 62 -2.13 8.96 -15.15
N PRO A 63 -3.34 9.51 -14.99
CA PRO A 63 -4.40 8.78 -14.31
C PRO A 63 -4.82 7.57 -15.14
N SER A 64 -5.19 6.50 -14.46
CA SER A 64 -5.75 5.32 -15.11
C SER A 64 -7.23 5.58 -15.43
N ALA A 65 -7.65 5.27 -16.65
CA ALA A 65 -9.06 5.35 -17.03
C ALA A 65 -9.88 4.29 -16.31
N SER A 66 -9.23 3.21 -15.87
CA SER A 66 -9.89 2.08 -15.21
C SER A 66 -9.01 1.61 -14.05
N PRO A 67 -9.15 2.22 -12.88
CA PRO A 67 -8.33 1.84 -11.72
C PRO A 67 -8.42 0.35 -11.42
N ALA A 68 -7.25 -0.26 -11.22
CA ALA A 68 -7.15 -1.70 -11.02
C ALA A 68 -7.09 -2.03 -9.53
N VAL A 69 -7.89 -3.02 -9.11
CA VAL A 69 -7.82 -3.53 -7.74
C VAL A 69 -6.56 -4.38 -7.59
N VAL A 70 -5.81 -4.11 -6.53
CA VAL A 70 -4.61 -4.85 -6.17
C VAL A 70 -4.92 -5.68 -4.94
N SER A 71 -4.65 -6.98 -5.01
CA SER A 71 -4.92 -7.89 -3.88
C SER A 71 -3.94 -7.62 -2.74
N TRP A 72 -4.46 -7.66 -1.52
CA TRP A 72 -3.61 -7.59 -0.34
C TRP A 72 -2.76 -8.85 -0.23
N ASP A 73 -1.49 -8.69 0.10
CA ASP A 73 -0.61 -9.81 0.40
C ASP A 73 -0.70 -10.10 1.89
N CYS A 74 -1.82 -10.69 2.29
CA CYS A 74 -2.11 -10.90 3.71
C CYS A 74 -1.13 -11.85 4.38
N ARG A 75 -0.67 -12.88 3.66
CA ARG A 75 0.29 -13.81 4.22
C ARG A 75 1.61 -13.12 4.52
N ARG A 76 2.09 -12.31 3.57
CA ARG A 76 3.32 -11.57 3.75
C ARG A 76 3.21 -10.55 4.88
N PHE A 77 2.06 -9.90 4.97
CA PHE A 77 1.79 -8.98 6.07
C PHE A 77 1.85 -9.70 7.42
N ALA A 78 1.25 -10.87 7.51
CA ALA A 78 1.27 -11.65 8.74
C ALA A 78 2.70 -12.06 9.12
N GLU A 79 3.54 -12.43 8.14
CA GLU A 79 4.94 -12.75 8.38
C GLU A 79 5.68 -11.56 8.95
N VAL A 80 5.51 -10.38 8.37
CA VAL A 80 6.15 -9.17 8.84
C VAL A 80 5.74 -8.86 10.27
N LYS A 81 4.45 -9.02 10.58
CA LYS A 81 3.96 -8.82 11.94
C LYS A 81 4.56 -9.81 12.93
N ALA A 82 4.67 -11.06 12.51
CA ALA A 82 5.19 -12.11 13.38
C ALA A 82 6.67 -11.87 13.69
N ASP A 83 7.42 -11.36 12.72
CA ASP A 83 8.85 -11.12 12.85
C ASP A 83 9.17 -9.83 13.60
N ALA A 84 8.20 -8.95 13.75
CA ALA A 84 8.40 -7.67 14.42
C ALA A 84 8.00 -7.81 15.88
N PRO A 85 8.75 -8.44 16.62
CA PRO A 85 8.50 -8.59 18.05
C PRO A 85 8.90 -7.35 18.80
N ILE A 86 9.18 -7.28 17.89
CA ILE A 86 9.55 -6.68 17.85
C ILE A 86 9.92 -5.75 17.35
N GLU A 87 10.39 -5.63 16.70
CA GLU A 87 10.77 -5.06 16.12
C GLU A 87 11.28 -4.62 15.38
N LYS A 88 11.76 -5.03 14.74
CA LYS A 88 12.20 -5.03 13.97
C LYS A 88 12.08 -4.42 13.15
N VAL A 89 12.34 -4.27 12.90
CA VAL A 89 12.05 -4.12 12.18
C VAL A 89 12.01 -3.63 11.64
N SER A 90 12.14 -3.26 11.51
CA SER A 90 11.91 -3.15 11.06
C SER A 90 12.07 -3.03 10.60
N ALA A 91 12.43 -2.84 10.36
CA ALA A 91 12.36 -3.19 10.05
C ALA A 91 12.46 -3.23 9.65
N ASP A 92 13.21 -3.10 9.30
CA ASP A 92 13.08 -3.59 9.05
C ASP A 92 13.02 -3.61 8.78
N ILE A 93 13.11 -3.08 8.57
CA ILE A 93 12.92 -3.48 8.59
C ILE A 93 12.92 -3.75 8.50
N ALA A 94 13.13 -3.33 8.27
CA ALA A 94 12.98 -3.91 8.45
C ALA A 94 13.05 -4.26 8.40
N ASP A 95 13.43 -4.04 8.05
CA ASP A 95 13.33 -4.62 8.24
C ASP A 95 13.23 -4.89 8.23
N ILE A 96 13.40 -4.48 7.95
CA ILE A 96 13.20 -4.86 8.23
C ILE A 96 13.08 -5.11 8.33
N ASN A 97 13.28 -4.86 8.01
CA ASN A 97 13.07 -5.17 8.34
C ASN A 97 12.92 -5.39 8.50
#